data_ccb97d460dd9e1824f6941e479d8bb80
#
_entry.id   ccb97d460dd9e1824f6941e479d8bb80
#
_cell.length_a   1.000
_cell.length_b   1.000
_cell.length_c   1.000
_cell.angle_alpha   90.00
_cell.angle_beta   90.00
_cell.angle_gamma   90.00
#
_symmetry.space_group_name_H-M   'P 1'
#
loop_
_entity.id
_entity.type
_entity.pdbx_description
1 polymer ?
#
loop_
_entity_poly.entity_id
_entity_poly.type
_entity_poly.pdbx_seq_one_letter_code
_entity_poly.pdbx_strand_id
1 'polypeptide(L)'
;MSILREWRAEIRRATSAAYVEYVRATGIVEYRRTPGNLGAVVAVRDIDETRSEIVTLSWWTSLDAIRAFAGEPPDRARYFPEDSQYLLTRPDYARHYQSSDIG
;
A
#
# COMPACT_ATOMS: atom_id res chain seq x y z
N MET A 1 17.07 12.46 -0.64
CA MET A 1 16.00 11.96 0.26
C MET A 1 14.85 11.42 -0.55
N SER A 2 14.23 10.37 -0.06
CA SER A 2 13.06 9.77 -0.72
C SER A 2 11.83 9.96 0.16
N ILE A 3 10.66 9.63 -0.39
CA ILE A 3 9.40 9.65 0.34
C ILE A 3 8.95 8.22 0.52
N LEU A 4 8.62 7.86 1.76
CA LEU A 4 8.00 6.58 2.10
C LEU A 4 6.50 6.78 2.15
N ARG A 5 5.78 5.97 1.38
CA ARG A 5 4.32 5.92 1.42
C ARG A 5 3.89 4.65 2.15
N GLU A 6 3.03 4.82 3.15
CA GLU A 6 2.47 3.72 3.92
C GLU A 6 0.96 3.70 3.77
N TRP A 7 0.43 2.57 3.31
CA TRP A 7 -1.00 2.28 3.35
C TRP A 7 -1.22 1.06 4.26
N ARG A 8 -2.23 1.13 5.12
CA ARG A 8 -2.46 0.12 6.14
C ARG A 8 -3.96 -0.12 6.32
N ALA A 9 -4.36 -1.40 6.47
CA ALA A 9 -5.77 -1.75 6.66
C ALA A 9 -5.90 -3.05 7.46
N GLU A 10 -7.07 -3.25 8.05
CA GLU A 10 -7.43 -4.52 8.65
C GLU A 10 -8.18 -5.38 7.64
N ILE A 11 -7.89 -6.66 7.66
CA ILE A 11 -8.46 -7.65 6.74
C ILE A 11 -8.85 -8.91 7.52
N ARG A 12 -9.66 -9.76 6.90
CA ARG A 12 -9.99 -11.06 7.48
C ARG A 12 -8.78 -11.97 7.42
N ARG A 13 -8.42 -12.53 8.57
CA ARG A 13 -7.26 -13.42 8.67
C ARG A 13 -7.41 -14.65 7.76
N ALA A 14 -8.63 -15.20 7.68
CA ALA A 14 -8.89 -16.42 6.91
C ALA A 14 -8.54 -16.29 5.42
N THR A 15 -8.59 -15.05 4.87
CA THR A 15 -8.30 -14.79 3.46
C THR A 15 -7.07 -13.91 3.26
N SER A 16 -6.25 -13.74 4.28
CA SER A 16 -5.09 -12.83 4.20
C SER A 16 -4.10 -13.25 3.12
N ALA A 17 -3.81 -14.54 2.99
CA ALA A 17 -2.89 -15.04 1.97
C ALA A 17 -3.39 -14.73 0.56
N ALA A 18 -4.68 -14.93 0.32
CA ALA A 18 -5.29 -14.62 -0.98
C ALA A 18 -5.22 -13.13 -1.29
N TYR A 19 -5.46 -12.29 -0.26
CA TYR A 19 -5.39 -10.85 -0.46
C TYR A 19 -3.96 -10.37 -0.71
N VAL A 20 -2.98 -10.92 -0.03
CA VAL A 20 -1.56 -10.60 -0.31
C VAL A 20 -1.25 -10.86 -1.78
N GLU A 21 -1.67 -12.00 -2.32
CA GLU A 21 -1.45 -12.31 -3.73
C GLU A 21 -2.16 -11.33 -4.65
N TYR A 22 -3.38 -10.93 -4.31
CA TYR A 22 -4.10 -9.92 -5.08
C TYR A 22 -3.39 -8.57 -5.06
N VAL A 23 -2.93 -8.12 -3.88
CA VAL A 23 -2.19 -6.86 -3.74
C VAL A 23 -0.88 -6.90 -4.53
N ARG A 24 -0.18 -8.05 -4.51
CA ARG A 24 1.04 -8.22 -5.30
C ARG A 24 0.78 -8.09 -6.80
N ALA A 25 -0.35 -8.61 -7.26
CA ALA A 25 -0.70 -8.61 -8.67
C ALA A 25 -1.28 -7.25 -9.14
N THR A 26 -1.76 -6.42 -8.22
CA THR A 26 -2.41 -5.14 -8.54
C THR A 26 -1.60 -3.96 -8.03
N GLY A 27 -1.73 -3.62 -6.76
CA GLY A 27 -1.09 -2.42 -6.19
C GLY A 27 0.42 -2.41 -6.33
N ILE A 28 1.06 -3.52 -6.00
CA ILE A 28 2.52 -3.60 -6.05
C ILE A 28 3.03 -3.45 -7.50
N VAL A 29 2.36 -4.08 -8.45
CA VAL A 29 2.71 -3.95 -9.87
C VAL A 29 2.57 -2.50 -10.34
N GLU A 30 1.47 -1.84 -9.96
CA GLU A 30 1.22 -0.46 -10.33
C GLU A 30 2.22 0.50 -9.66
N TYR A 31 2.59 0.26 -8.41
CA TYR A 31 3.67 1.02 -7.76
C TYR A 31 4.95 0.94 -8.60
N ARG A 32 5.37 -0.28 -8.92
CA ARG A 32 6.64 -0.53 -9.60
C ARG A 32 6.67 -0.01 -11.02
N ARG A 33 5.52 0.08 -11.67
CA ARG A 33 5.40 0.64 -13.02
C ARG A 33 5.48 2.14 -13.08
N THR A 34 5.15 2.81 -11.97
CA THR A 34 5.08 4.28 -11.97
C THR A 34 6.49 4.84 -11.94
N PRO A 35 6.86 5.71 -12.91
CA PRO A 35 8.17 6.37 -12.89
C PRO A 35 8.39 7.12 -11.58
N GLY A 36 9.57 6.96 -11.00
CA GLY A 36 9.91 7.55 -9.71
C GLY A 36 9.68 6.62 -8.51
N ASN A 37 9.08 5.44 -8.73
CA ASN A 37 9.03 4.43 -7.68
C ASN A 37 10.39 3.77 -7.51
N LEU A 38 10.86 3.69 -6.27
CA LEU A 38 12.16 3.10 -5.91
C LEU A 38 12.03 1.67 -5.38
N GLY A 39 10.82 1.24 -5.06
CA GLY A 39 10.56 -0.09 -4.54
C GLY A 39 9.25 -0.12 -3.78
N ALA A 40 8.70 -1.32 -3.62
CA ALA A 40 7.45 -1.52 -2.91
C ALA A 40 7.41 -2.91 -2.30
N VAL A 41 6.80 -3.02 -1.13
CA VAL A 41 6.59 -4.30 -0.45
C VAL A 41 5.18 -4.35 0.11
N VAL A 42 4.66 -5.56 0.25
CA VAL A 42 3.45 -5.84 1.01
C VAL A 42 3.82 -6.77 2.16
N ALA A 43 3.28 -6.48 3.34
CA ALA A 43 3.51 -7.29 4.53
C ALA A 43 2.22 -7.44 5.31
N VAL A 44 2.13 -8.51 6.09
CA VAL A 44 0.93 -8.79 6.87
C VAL A 44 1.34 -9.32 8.25
N ARG A 45 0.57 -8.96 9.28
CA ARG A 45 0.70 -9.55 10.60
C ARG A 45 -0.68 -9.95 11.12
N ASP A 46 -0.74 -10.99 11.93
CA ASP A 46 -1.99 -11.35 12.59
C ASP A 46 -2.21 -10.44 13.80
N ILE A 47 -3.45 -9.96 13.96
CA ILE A 47 -3.87 -9.18 15.12
C ILE A 47 -4.48 -10.10 16.17
N ASP A 48 -5.40 -10.96 15.76
CA ASP A 48 -6.09 -11.93 16.61
C ASP A 48 -6.55 -13.11 15.75
N GLU A 49 -7.46 -13.93 16.27
CA GLU A 49 -7.91 -15.14 15.58
C GLU A 49 -8.68 -14.88 14.29
N THR A 50 -9.28 -13.70 14.15
CA THR A 50 -10.14 -13.38 13.01
C THR A 50 -9.61 -12.27 12.12
N ARG A 51 -8.64 -11.49 12.60
CA ARG A 51 -8.17 -10.29 11.89
C ARG A 51 -6.67 -10.32 11.67
N SER A 52 -6.28 -9.79 10.53
CA SER A 52 -4.89 -9.48 10.22
C SER A 52 -4.78 -8.02 9.80
N GLU A 53 -3.58 -7.48 9.88
CA GLU A 53 -3.28 -6.15 9.37
C GLU A 53 -2.37 -6.30 8.16
N ILE A 54 -2.73 -5.65 7.06
CA ILE A 54 -1.90 -5.58 5.87
C ILE A 54 -1.31 -4.17 5.75
N VAL A 55 -0.09 -4.09 5.28
CA VAL A 55 0.57 -2.82 5.00
C VAL A 55 1.27 -2.90 3.65
N THR A 56 1.17 -1.82 2.88
CA THR A 56 2.05 -1.62 1.73
C THR A 56 2.99 -0.48 2.06
N LEU A 57 4.27 -0.69 1.80
CA LEU A 57 5.30 0.33 1.92
C LEU A 57 5.91 0.53 0.54
N SER A 58 6.03 1.78 0.14
CA SER A 58 6.61 2.11 -1.16
C SER A 58 7.48 3.37 -1.02
N TRP A 59 8.56 3.41 -1.79
CA TRP A 59 9.54 4.50 -1.74
C TRP A 59 9.55 5.23 -3.08
N TRP A 60 9.65 6.56 -3.01
CA TRP A 60 9.43 7.42 -4.16
C TRP A 60 10.43 8.57 -4.21
N THR A 61 10.76 8.99 -5.42
CA THR A 61 11.69 10.12 -5.61
C THR A 61 11.05 11.47 -5.28
N SER A 62 9.71 11.59 -5.42
CA SER A 62 9.01 12.86 -5.22
C SER A 62 7.51 12.66 -5.02
N LEU A 63 6.83 13.69 -4.53
CA LEU A 63 5.37 13.73 -4.47
C LEU A 63 4.74 13.71 -5.86
N ASP A 64 5.38 14.31 -6.85
CA ASP A 64 4.86 14.29 -8.22
C ASP A 64 4.82 12.86 -8.77
N ALA A 65 5.83 12.05 -8.45
CA ALA A 65 5.81 10.63 -8.82
C ALA A 65 4.63 9.91 -8.15
N ILE A 66 4.36 10.22 -6.88
CA ILE A 66 3.22 9.64 -6.17
C ILE A 66 1.89 10.09 -6.79
N ARG A 67 1.78 11.34 -7.22
CA ARG A 67 0.58 11.83 -7.91
C ARG A 67 0.27 11.05 -9.17
N ALA A 68 1.30 10.64 -9.89
CA ALA A 68 1.12 9.83 -11.10
C ALA A 68 0.47 8.48 -10.77
N PHE A 69 0.73 7.95 -9.57
CA PHE A 69 0.10 6.71 -9.10
C PHE A 69 -1.28 6.96 -8.48
N ALA A 70 -1.35 7.89 -7.52
CA ALA A 70 -2.50 8.04 -6.63
C ALA A 70 -3.52 9.09 -7.07
N GLY A 71 -3.11 10.04 -7.91
CA GLY A 71 -3.95 11.18 -8.29
C GLY A 71 -3.85 12.31 -7.29
N GLU A 72 -4.87 13.17 -7.26
CA GLU A 72 -4.96 14.31 -6.36
C GLU A 72 -6.07 14.10 -5.34
N PRO A 73 -5.81 14.35 -4.04
CA PRO A 73 -4.49 14.66 -3.46
C PRO A 73 -3.59 13.42 -3.44
N PRO A 74 -2.27 13.59 -3.40
CA PRO A 74 -1.35 12.44 -3.51
C PRO A 74 -1.42 11.46 -2.35
N ASP A 75 -1.95 11.86 -1.19
CA ASP A 75 -2.12 10.97 -0.05
C ASP A 75 -3.41 10.15 -0.11
N ARG A 76 -4.26 10.36 -1.09
CA ARG A 76 -5.47 9.54 -1.24
C ARG A 76 -5.10 8.10 -1.54
N ALA A 77 -5.75 7.18 -0.83
CA ALA A 77 -5.58 5.75 -1.08
C ALA A 77 -6.18 5.39 -2.43
N ARG A 78 -5.50 4.50 -3.17
CA ARG A 78 -5.99 3.98 -4.44
C ARG A 78 -6.41 2.53 -4.26
N TYR A 79 -7.65 2.22 -4.64
CA TYR A 79 -8.20 0.88 -4.51
C TYR A 79 -8.40 0.22 -5.87
N PHE A 80 -8.41 -1.10 -5.85
CA PHE A 80 -8.59 -1.93 -7.03
C PHE A 80 -9.90 -2.72 -6.90
N PRO A 81 -10.45 -3.24 -8.01
CA PRO A 81 -11.83 -3.72 -8.02
C PRO A 81 -12.21 -4.75 -6.96
N GLU A 82 -11.29 -5.65 -6.59
CA GLU A 82 -11.63 -6.70 -5.63
C GLU A 82 -11.20 -6.41 -4.19
N ASP A 83 -10.57 -5.24 -3.94
CA ASP A 83 -10.13 -4.89 -2.58
C ASP A 83 -11.25 -5.00 -1.55
N SER A 84 -12.46 -4.54 -1.90
CA SER A 84 -13.59 -4.52 -0.97
C SER A 84 -14.01 -5.91 -0.47
N GLN A 85 -13.66 -6.97 -1.20
CA GLN A 85 -13.98 -8.34 -0.78
C GLN A 85 -13.17 -8.77 0.44
N TYR A 86 -12.04 -8.14 0.68
CA TYR A 86 -11.09 -8.54 1.71
C TYR A 86 -11.00 -7.58 2.88
N LEU A 87 -11.29 -6.30 2.64
CA LEU A 87 -11.05 -5.25 3.62
C LEU A 87 -12.11 -5.23 4.73
N LEU A 88 -11.66 -5.14 5.98
CA LEU A 88 -12.51 -4.83 7.13
C LEU A 88 -12.51 -3.33 7.41
N THR A 89 -11.39 -2.65 7.13
CA THR A 89 -11.31 -1.19 7.16
C THR A 89 -10.86 -0.69 5.79
N ARG A 90 -11.30 0.51 5.42
CA ARG A 90 -10.96 1.09 4.13
C ARG A 90 -10.55 2.55 4.33
N PRO A 91 -9.28 2.80 4.71
CA PRO A 91 -8.82 4.16 4.93
C PRO A 91 -8.85 4.97 3.64
N ASP A 92 -9.22 6.24 3.75
CA ASP A 92 -9.25 7.14 2.61
C ASP A 92 -7.86 7.60 2.19
N TYR A 93 -6.90 7.58 3.12
CA TYR A 93 -5.58 8.17 2.91
C TYR A 93 -4.47 7.22 3.33
N ALA A 94 -3.37 7.28 2.57
CA ALA A 94 -2.09 6.75 2.97
C ALA A 94 -1.31 7.82 3.75
N ARG A 95 -0.21 7.43 4.37
CA ARG A 95 0.69 8.37 5.06
C ARG A 95 1.99 8.48 4.31
N HIS A 96 2.56 9.68 4.29
CA HIS A 96 3.85 9.92 3.68
C HIS A 96 4.85 10.38 4.74
N TYR A 97 6.06 9.85 4.63
CA TYR A 97 7.16 10.17 5.51
C TYR A 97 8.38 10.55 4.68
N GLN A 98 9.18 11.47 5.17
CA GLN A 98 10.50 11.68 4.59
C GLN A 98 11.40 10.53 5.02
N SER A 99 11.95 9.81 4.04
CA SER A 99 12.85 8.71 4.32
C SER A 99 14.30 9.22 4.24
N SER A 100 15.00 9.16 5.36
CA SER A 100 16.35 9.71 5.45
C SER A 100 17.41 8.72 5.03
N ASP A 101 17.23 7.46 5.39
CA ASP A 101 18.21 6.42 5.14
C ASP A 101 17.53 5.06 5.15
N ILE A 102 17.94 4.20 4.22
CA ILE A 102 17.40 2.85 4.15
C ILE A 102 18.43 1.83 4.63
N GLY A 103 19.65 2.26 4.82
CA GLY A 103 20.77 1.55 5.45
C GLY A 103 20.98 0.10 5.12
#